data_b2b5d81e24eb5640355e446afd0afb29
#
_entry.id   b2b5d81e24eb5640355e446afd0afb29
#
_cell.length_a   1.000
_cell.length_b   1.000
_cell.length_c   1.000
_cell.angle_alpha   90.00
_cell.angle_beta   90.00
_cell.angle_gamma   90.00
#
_symmetry.space_group_name_H-M   'P 1'
#
loop_
_entity.id
_entity.type
_entity.pdbx_description
1 polymer ?
#
loop_
_entity_poly.entity_id
_entity_poly.type
_entity_poly.pdbx_seq_one_letter_code
_entity_poly.pdbx_strand_id
1 'polypeptide(L)'
;MRTSTLRRVGTGAALAALLSVAACSGGGGGSGTAGKPTGAGVADAGSVTALQQIRKKTGTVRSARIEGTTEMGDTVSMKQTGTIGWSDGLTGSLTLTYTGGTMAEALKQGGGDGSVRARYLQDEYYADMGEAFAATIGGKRWVRYAYQDLAELGGPAGDVLEEQVQNSTPEQGLKALLAAGDVRKAGQEDVRGVPATRYSGTVDLAELTGRNSALDAGQLAALKERLSAAGVTRQTVDIWVGEDGLPLKKTERGETAAGTFSSTVFYSDYGTEVSVRRPPAADTVDFKEILRQRAAGPS
;
A
#
# COMPACT_ATOMS: atom_id res chain seq x y z
N MET A 1 -31.51 11.42 50.95
CA MET A 1 -30.98 10.71 52.13
C MET A 1 -30.04 9.62 51.67
N ARG A 2 -28.82 9.70 52.18
CA ARG A 2 -27.67 8.78 52.23
C ARG A 2 -26.91 8.64 50.92
N THR A 3 -25.89 9.39 50.65
CA THR A 3 -24.51 9.55 51.20
C THR A 3 -23.69 8.26 51.33
N SER A 4 -22.52 8.41 50.77
CA SER A 4 -21.22 7.85 51.17
C SER A 4 -20.78 6.65 50.35
N THR A 5 -19.51 6.43 49.92
CA THR A 5 -18.26 7.06 50.37
C THR A 5 -17.17 6.60 49.43
N LEU A 6 -16.23 7.50 49.19
CA LEU A 6 -14.90 7.22 48.64
C LEU A 6 -14.15 6.11 49.41
N ARG A 7 -13.33 5.34 48.74
CA ARG A 7 -12.07 4.86 49.30
C ARG A 7 -10.97 4.82 48.26
N ARG A 8 -10.05 5.76 48.38
CA ARG A 8 -8.66 5.71 47.90
C ARG A 8 -7.85 4.86 48.88
N VAL A 9 -6.93 4.05 48.40
CA VAL A 9 -5.64 3.67 49.02
C VAL A 9 -4.86 3.05 47.88
N GLY A 10 -3.69 3.38 47.42
CA GLY A 10 -2.58 4.04 48.06
C GLY A 10 -1.33 3.17 47.86
N THR A 11 -0.36 3.77 47.17
CA THR A 11 1.11 3.63 47.35
C THR A 11 1.84 2.30 47.29
N GLY A 12 2.94 2.35 46.56
CA GLY A 12 4.22 1.77 46.94
C GLY A 12 4.79 0.82 45.88
N ALA A 13 5.94 0.86 45.41
CA ALA A 13 7.21 1.45 45.70
C ALA A 13 8.18 0.93 44.63
N ALA A 14 9.13 1.78 44.31
CA ALA A 14 10.28 1.49 43.46
C ALA A 14 11.14 0.38 44.04
N LEU A 15 11.81 -0.38 43.14
CA LEU A 15 13.10 -1.01 43.47
C LEU A 15 13.97 -1.01 42.20
N ALA A 16 14.93 -0.08 42.26
CA ALA A 16 16.11 -0.10 41.42
C ALA A 16 17.05 -1.19 41.95
N ALA A 17 17.59 -1.98 41.05
CA ALA A 17 18.75 -2.80 41.35
C ALA A 17 19.79 -2.61 40.25
N LEU A 18 20.74 -1.77 40.58
CA LEU A 18 22.08 -1.70 39.99
C LEU A 18 22.86 -2.92 40.46
N LEU A 19 23.45 -3.67 39.54
CA LEU A 19 24.61 -4.49 39.84
C LEU A 19 25.63 -4.34 38.73
N SER A 20 26.74 -3.80 39.20
CA SER A 20 27.97 -3.51 38.49
C SER A 20 28.91 -4.72 38.43
N VAL A 21 29.63 -4.81 37.32
CA VAL A 21 31.03 -5.16 37.12
C VAL A 21 31.56 -6.52 37.64
N ALA A 22 32.09 -7.28 36.68
CA ALA A 22 33.42 -7.87 36.85
C ALA A 22 34.08 -8.09 35.48
N ALA A 23 35.17 -7.39 35.28
CA ALA A 23 36.13 -7.66 34.23
C ALA A 23 36.96 -8.86 34.64
N CYS A 24 37.21 -9.81 33.75
CA CYS A 24 38.36 -10.71 33.77
C CYS A 24 38.89 -10.88 32.35
N SER A 25 40.11 -10.50 32.21
CA SER A 25 41.00 -10.64 31.07
C SER A 25 41.35 -12.12 30.84
N GLY A 26 41.40 -12.53 29.59
CA GLY A 26 41.97 -13.81 29.18
C GLY A 26 41.95 -13.91 27.67
N GLY A 27 43.11 -13.84 27.02
CA GLY A 27 43.32 -13.75 25.60
C GLY A 27 42.99 -15.00 24.80
N GLY A 28 42.77 -14.80 23.49
CA GLY A 28 42.64 -15.86 22.49
C GLY A 28 42.01 -15.31 21.23
N GLY A 29 42.80 -15.12 20.18
CA GLY A 29 42.42 -14.48 18.91
C GLY A 29 41.32 -15.21 18.16
N GLY A 30 40.47 -14.45 17.55
CA GLY A 30 39.45 -14.84 16.58
C GLY A 30 38.86 -13.58 16.00
N SER A 31 39.38 -13.15 14.83
CA SER A 31 38.84 -12.02 14.08
C SER A 31 37.46 -12.33 13.56
N GLY A 32 36.44 -12.04 14.34
CA GLY A 32 35.07 -11.90 13.89
C GLY A 32 34.76 -10.44 13.74
N THR A 33 34.77 -9.92 12.54
CA THR A 33 34.37 -8.56 12.20
C THR A 33 32.87 -8.45 12.48
N ALA A 34 32.51 -8.01 13.68
CA ALA A 34 31.17 -7.50 13.96
C ALA A 34 30.96 -6.29 13.06
N GLY A 35 30.14 -6.46 12.03
CA GLY A 35 29.74 -5.39 11.13
C GLY A 35 29.05 -4.30 11.91
N LYS A 36 29.73 -3.16 12.03
CA LYS A 36 29.17 -1.89 12.45
C LYS A 36 27.94 -1.63 11.60
N PRO A 37 26.78 -1.17 12.13
CA PRO A 37 25.71 -0.69 11.30
C PRO A 37 26.24 0.51 10.53
N THR A 38 26.56 0.29 9.26
CA THR A 38 26.98 1.32 8.32
C THR A 38 25.79 2.23 8.08
N GLY A 39 26.01 3.51 8.32
CA GLY A 39 25.07 4.60 8.15
C GLY A 39 24.38 4.61 6.78
N ALA A 40 23.38 5.47 6.64
CA ALA A 40 22.53 5.67 5.49
C ALA A 40 23.30 5.44 4.18
N GLY A 41 22.93 4.36 3.45
CA GLY A 41 23.62 3.98 2.22
C GLY A 41 23.43 5.10 1.20
N VAL A 42 24.49 5.46 0.51
CA VAL A 42 24.40 6.38 -0.62
C VAL A 42 23.79 5.61 -1.80
N ALA A 43 22.82 6.22 -2.49
CA ALA A 43 22.21 5.62 -3.68
C ALA A 43 23.29 5.30 -4.73
N ASP A 44 23.24 4.09 -5.27
CA ASP A 44 24.14 3.68 -6.37
C ASP A 44 23.73 4.37 -7.68
N ALA A 45 24.61 5.20 -8.24
CA ALA A 45 24.34 5.98 -9.44
C ALA A 45 23.98 5.09 -10.66
N GLY A 46 24.56 3.90 -10.75
CA GLY A 46 24.22 2.93 -11.80
C GLY A 46 22.79 2.42 -11.64
N SER A 47 22.36 2.13 -10.42
CA SER A 47 21.00 1.71 -10.12
C SER A 47 19.99 2.83 -10.39
N VAL A 48 20.29 4.08 -10.04
CA VAL A 48 19.42 5.24 -10.34
C VAL A 48 19.24 5.37 -11.86
N THR A 49 20.34 5.32 -12.64
CA THR A 49 20.28 5.41 -14.10
C THR A 49 19.45 4.27 -14.70
N ALA A 50 19.65 3.04 -14.23
CA ALA A 50 18.88 1.89 -14.68
C ALA A 50 17.38 2.05 -14.39
N LEU A 51 17.03 2.47 -13.17
CA LEU A 51 15.64 2.70 -12.80
C LEU A 51 14.97 3.80 -13.60
N GLN A 52 15.69 4.86 -13.96
CA GLN A 52 15.17 5.90 -14.87
C GLN A 52 14.86 5.35 -16.26
N GLN A 53 15.73 4.47 -16.80
CA GLN A 53 15.49 3.80 -18.08
C GLN A 53 14.29 2.84 -18.01
N ILE A 54 14.21 2.05 -16.94
CA ILE A 54 13.08 1.15 -16.66
C ILE A 54 11.77 1.96 -16.58
N ARG A 55 11.77 3.07 -15.85
CA ARG A 55 10.61 3.96 -15.74
C ARG A 55 10.19 4.51 -17.10
N LYS A 56 11.15 4.96 -17.92
CA LYS A 56 10.86 5.43 -19.28
C LYS A 56 10.23 4.33 -20.12
N LYS A 57 10.76 3.11 -20.06
CA LYS A 57 10.21 1.96 -20.78
C LYS A 57 8.83 1.56 -20.27
N THR A 58 8.64 1.49 -18.96
CA THR A 58 7.34 1.21 -18.33
C THR A 58 6.27 2.24 -18.74
N GLY A 59 6.66 3.50 -18.94
CA GLY A 59 5.77 4.54 -19.45
C GLY A 59 5.37 4.37 -20.93
N THR A 60 6.05 3.53 -21.71
CA THR A 60 5.63 3.22 -23.10
C THR A 60 4.61 2.10 -23.18
N VAL A 61 4.54 1.24 -22.18
CA VAL A 61 3.49 0.22 -22.01
C VAL A 61 2.44 0.76 -21.07
N ARG A 62 1.17 0.59 -21.41
CA ARG A 62 0.09 1.35 -20.78
C ARG A 62 -0.85 0.48 -19.97
N SER A 63 -0.57 -0.82 -19.89
CA SER A 63 -1.41 -1.78 -19.21
C SER A 63 -0.66 -3.04 -18.84
N ALA A 64 -1.19 -3.79 -17.88
CA ALA A 64 -0.73 -5.12 -17.52
C ALA A 64 -1.85 -5.90 -16.82
N ARG A 65 -1.71 -7.22 -16.81
CA ARG A 65 -2.36 -8.09 -15.84
C ARG A 65 -1.63 -8.01 -14.52
N ILE A 66 -2.37 -7.97 -13.43
CA ILE A 66 -1.81 -8.00 -12.08
C ILE A 66 -2.36 -9.14 -11.25
N GLU A 67 -1.53 -9.65 -10.37
CA GLU A 67 -1.88 -10.52 -9.26
C GLU A 67 -1.14 -10.02 -8.02
N GLY A 68 -1.82 -9.91 -6.90
CA GLY A 68 -1.15 -9.39 -5.71
C GLY A 68 -1.80 -9.81 -4.40
N THR A 69 -1.07 -9.53 -3.34
CA THR A 69 -1.54 -9.68 -1.95
C THR A 69 -1.20 -8.41 -1.19
N THR A 70 -2.07 -8.00 -0.30
CA THR A 70 -1.85 -6.88 0.62
C THR A 70 -2.28 -7.30 2.02
N GLU A 71 -1.44 -6.97 2.99
CA GLU A 71 -1.70 -7.16 4.41
C GLU A 71 -1.46 -5.84 5.13
N MET A 72 -2.35 -5.44 6.03
CA MET A 72 -2.28 -4.22 6.82
C MET A 72 -2.75 -4.50 8.25
N GLY A 73 -1.83 -4.83 9.13
CA GLY A 73 -2.11 -5.22 10.51
C GLY A 73 -3.26 -6.23 10.59
N ASP A 74 -4.17 -6.02 11.53
CA ASP A 74 -5.39 -6.82 11.70
C ASP A 74 -6.59 -6.30 10.88
N THR A 75 -6.37 -5.29 10.05
CA THR A 75 -7.46 -4.63 9.31
C THR A 75 -7.74 -5.27 7.96
N VAL A 76 -6.69 -5.58 7.20
CA VAL A 76 -6.81 -6.09 5.83
C VAL A 76 -5.84 -7.23 5.58
N SER A 77 -6.37 -8.37 5.14
CA SER A 77 -5.64 -9.38 4.35
C SER A 77 -6.41 -9.59 3.06
N MET A 78 -5.79 -9.32 1.92
CA MET A 78 -6.48 -9.27 0.63
C MET A 78 -5.62 -9.84 -0.49
N LYS A 79 -6.28 -10.52 -1.43
CA LYS A 79 -5.73 -10.86 -2.75
C LYS A 79 -6.39 -10.00 -3.81
N GLN A 80 -5.64 -9.66 -4.84
CA GLN A 80 -6.17 -8.94 -6.00
C GLN A 80 -5.73 -9.60 -7.29
N THR A 81 -6.62 -9.65 -8.27
CA THR A 81 -6.31 -10.15 -9.62
C THR A 81 -7.10 -9.35 -10.65
N GLY A 82 -6.53 -9.14 -11.82
CA GLY A 82 -7.22 -8.49 -12.94
C GLY A 82 -6.30 -7.78 -13.90
N THR A 83 -6.83 -6.79 -14.58
CA THR A 83 -6.08 -5.96 -15.55
C THR A 83 -6.19 -4.50 -15.18
N ILE A 84 -5.10 -3.79 -15.33
CA ILE A 84 -5.02 -2.34 -15.11
C ILE A 84 -4.38 -1.63 -16.31
N GLY A 85 -4.81 -0.42 -16.56
CA GLY A 85 -4.21 0.53 -17.48
C GLY A 85 -3.88 1.84 -16.76
N TRP A 86 -2.87 2.57 -17.25
CA TRP A 86 -2.37 3.81 -16.62
C TRP A 86 -1.98 4.90 -17.62
N SER A 87 -2.59 4.92 -18.80
CA SER A 87 -2.31 5.93 -19.85
C SER A 87 -2.71 7.33 -19.44
N ASP A 88 -3.97 7.47 -19.02
CA ASP A 88 -4.63 8.74 -18.75
C ASP A 88 -5.34 8.66 -17.39
N GLY A 89 -4.63 8.21 -16.36
CA GLY A 89 -5.16 7.82 -15.08
C GLY A 89 -5.36 6.30 -14.99
N LEU A 90 -5.68 5.83 -13.80
CA LEU A 90 -5.92 4.41 -13.60
C LEU A 90 -7.26 3.99 -14.18
N THR A 91 -7.22 2.95 -15.01
CA THR A 91 -8.41 2.22 -15.47
C THR A 91 -8.20 0.73 -15.23
N GLY A 92 -9.26 -0.05 -15.08
CA GLY A 92 -9.07 -1.49 -14.89
C GLY A 92 -10.27 -2.21 -14.32
N SER A 93 -10.16 -3.52 -14.30
CA SER A 93 -11.12 -4.40 -13.63
C SER A 93 -10.37 -5.37 -12.74
N LEU A 94 -10.65 -5.32 -11.45
CA LEU A 94 -10.02 -6.16 -10.45
C LEU A 94 -11.06 -6.98 -9.69
N THR A 95 -10.67 -8.18 -9.30
CA THR A 95 -11.32 -8.95 -8.24
C THR A 95 -10.47 -8.83 -6.99
N LEU A 96 -11.05 -8.32 -5.93
CA LEU A 96 -10.46 -8.19 -4.60
C LEU A 96 -11.08 -9.26 -3.71
N THR A 97 -10.26 -10.13 -3.13
CA THR A 97 -10.73 -11.19 -2.21
C THR A 97 -10.14 -10.92 -0.84
N TYR A 98 -10.97 -10.50 0.08
CA TYR A 98 -10.58 -10.27 1.48
C TYR A 98 -10.53 -11.61 2.21
N THR A 99 -9.32 -12.03 2.56
CA THR A 99 -9.04 -13.34 3.15
C THR A 99 -8.97 -13.30 4.68
N GLY A 100 -8.80 -12.10 5.27
CA GLY A 100 -8.71 -11.89 6.72
C GLY A 100 -8.80 -10.42 7.11
N GLY A 101 -8.74 -10.19 8.42
CA GLY A 101 -8.85 -8.86 9.02
C GLY A 101 -10.30 -8.39 9.19
N THR A 102 -10.46 -7.26 9.87
CA THR A 102 -11.80 -6.70 10.20
C THR A 102 -12.63 -6.39 8.95
N MET A 103 -11.98 -6.09 7.81
CA MET A 103 -12.67 -5.86 6.53
C MET A 103 -13.33 -7.14 6.01
N ALA A 104 -12.63 -8.28 6.08
CA ALA A 104 -13.21 -9.56 5.66
C ALA A 104 -14.39 -9.96 6.55
N GLU A 105 -14.29 -9.71 7.85
CA GLU A 105 -15.38 -9.95 8.81
C GLU A 105 -16.59 -9.08 8.51
N ALA A 106 -16.38 -7.78 8.26
CA ALA A 106 -17.46 -6.85 7.91
C ALA A 106 -18.18 -7.27 6.62
N LEU A 107 -17.46 -7.70 5.59
CA LEU A 107 -18.06 -8.19 4.35
C LEU A 107 -18.88 -9.47 4.58
N LYS A 108 -18.38 -10.41 5.39
CA LYS A 108 -19.09 -11.65 5.74
C LYS A 108 -20.34 -11.37 6.58
N GLN A 109 -20.26 -10.46 7.56
CA GLN A 109 -21.43 -10.03 8.36
C GLN A 109 -22.48 -9.37 7.49
N GLY A 110 -22.08 -8.66 6.43
CA GLY A 110 -22.97 -8.13 5.41
C GLY A 110 -23.52 -9.20 4.43
N GLY A 111 -23.23 -10.49 4.67
CA GLY A 111 -23.68 -11.61 3.84
C GLY A 111 -22.89 -11.82 2.55
N GLY A 112 -21.76 -11.12 2.38
CA GLY A 112 -20.86 -11.30 1.25
C GLY A 112 -19.93 -12.51 1.40
N ASP A 113 -19.38 -12.98 0.29
CA ASP A 113 -18.39 -14.07 0.24
C ASP A 113 -16.94 -13.59 0.48
N GLY A 114 -16.75 -12.30 0.76
CA GLY A 114 -15.46 -11.67 0.91
C GLY A 114 -14.83 -11.23 -0.43
N SER A 115 -15.51 -11.42 -1.56
CA SER A 115 -15.04 -10.95 -2.86
C SER A 115 -15.79 -9.71 -3.30
N VAL A 116 -15.02 -8.74 -3.84
CA VAL A 116 -15.52 -7.50 -4.42
C VAL A 116 -14.96 -7.36 -5.82
N ARG A 117 -15.83 -7.21 -6.82
CA ARG A 117 -15.39 -6.85 -8.16
C ARG A 117 -15.34 -5.34 -8.29
N ALA A 118 -14.19 -4.81 -8.65
CA ALA A 118 -13.97 -3.39 -8.81
C ALA A 118 -13.75 -3.02 -10.28
N ARG A 119 -14.31 -1.91 -10.71
CA ARG A 119 -14.10 -1.30 -12.03
C ARG A 119 -13.60 0.11 -11.83
N TYR A 120 -12.41 0.38 -12.28
CA TYR A 120 -11.75 1.68 -12.18
C TYR A 120 -11.85 2.42 -13.50
N LEU A 121 -12.35 3.63 -13.46
CA LEU A 121 -12.39 4.60 -14.55
C LEU A 121 -11.60 5.86 -14.11
N GLN A 122 -11.36 6.78 -15.02
CA GLN A 122 -10.50 7.94 -14.77
C GLN A 122 -10.96 8.83 -13.61
N ASP A 123 -12.27 8.99 -13.43
CA ASP A 123 -12.92 9.92 -12.49
C ASP A 123 -13.74 9.24 -11.39
N GLU A 124 -13.88 7.92 -11.48
CA GLU A 124 -14.74 7.16 -10.57
C GLU A 124 -14.34 5.69 -10.53
N TYR A 125 -14.72 5.00 -9.48
CA TYR A 125 -14.69 3.55 -9.48
C TYR A 125 -16.01 2.97 -8.99
N TYR A 126 -16.24 1.70 -9.31
CA TYR A 126 -17.41 0.94 -8.94
C TYR A 126 -17.01 -0.32 -8.21
N ALA A 127 -17.69 -0.62 -7.11
CA ALA A 127 -17.53 -1.85 -6.37
C ALA A 127 -18.83 -2.65 -6.40
N ASP A 128 -18.78 -3.90 -6.89
CA ASP A 128 -19.88 -4.86 -6.79
C ASP A 128 -19.84 -5.49 -5.40
N MET A 129 -20.75 -5.08 -4.54
CA MET A 129 -20.84 -5.52 -3.16
C MET A 129 -21.65 -6.82 -2.98
N GLY A 130 -22.17 -7.38 -4.07
CA GLY A 130 -22.92 -8.63 -4.06
C GLY A 130 -24.40 -8.49 -3.71
N GLU A 131 -25.13 -9.62 -3.77
CA GLU A 131 -26.58 -9.66 -3.61
C GLU A 131 -27.05 -9.37 -2.18
N ALA A 132 -26.31 -9.85 -1.19
CA ALA A 132 -26.66 -9.62 0.21
C ALA A 132 -26.62 -8.13 0.57
N PHE A 133 -25.62 -7.41 0.08
CA PHE A 133 -25.53 -5.96 0.24
C PHE A 133 -26.64 -5.25 -0.55
N ALA A 134 -26.94 -5.70 -1.76
CA ALA A 134 -28.01 -5.14 -2.59
C ALA A 134 -29.36 -5.15 -1.88
N ALA A 135 -29.66 -6.22 -1.14
CA ALA A 135 -30.91 -6.31 -0.34
C ALA A 135 -31.04 -5.17 0.71
N THR A 136 -29.94 -4.59 1.17
CA THR A 136 -29.93 -3.52 2.17
C THR A 136 -30.02 -2.11 1.57
N ILE A 137 -29.83 -1.96 0.24
CA ILE A 137 -29.78 -0.67 -0.45
C ILE A 137 -30.69 -0.62 -1.69
N GLY A 138 -31.88 -1.16 -1.59
CA GLY A 138 -32.90 -1.08 -2.64
C GLY A 138 -32.61 -1.95 -3.87
N GLY A 139 -31.92 -3.08 -3.70
CA GLY A 139 -31.67 -4.07 -4.76
C GLY A 139 -30.51 -3.75 -5.69
N LYS A 140 -29.73 -2.72 -5.41
CA LYS A 140 -28.60 -2.29 -6.25
C LYS A 140 -27.30 -2.93 -5.79
N ARG A 141 -26.59 -3.59 -6.67
CA ARG A 141 -25.34 -4.32 -6.35
C ARG A 141 -24.10 -3.47 -6.40
N TRP A 142 -24.09 -2.46 -7.27
CA TRP A 142 -22.93 -1.64 -7.52
C TRP A 142 -22.98 -0.35 -6.72
N VAL A 143 -21.88 -0.04 -6.03
CA VAL A 143 -21.67 1.27 -5.41
C VAL A 143 -20.70 2.06 -6.28
N ARG A 144 -21.12 3.26 -6.68
CA ARG A 144 -20.29 4.23 -7.38
C ARG A 144 -19.58 5.14 -6.38
N TYR A 145 -18.31 5.32 -6.58
CA TYR A 145 -17.46 6.25 -5.83
C TYR A 145 -16.82 7.22 -6.83
N ALA A 146 -17.28 8.45 -6.87
CA ALA A 146 -16.60 9.52 -7.62
C ALA A 146 -15.39 10.01 -6.81
N TYR A 147 -14.21 10.12 -7.43
CA TYR A 147 -13.00 10.55 -6.72
C TYR A 147 -13.14 11.96 -6.14
N GLN A 148 -13.80 12.87 -6.86
CA GLN A 148 -14.11 14.18 -6.35
C GLN A 148 -14.94 14.14 -5.06
N ASP A 149 -15.90 13.23 -4.97
CA ASP A 149 -16.75 13.09 -3.81
C ASP A 149 -16.00 12.52 -2.60
N LEU A 150 -15.06 11.61 -2.85
CA LEU A 150 -14.20 11.06 -1.79
C LEU A 150 -13.28 12.12 -1.21
N ALA A 151 -12.72 12.99 -2.05
CA ALA A 151 -11.90 14.13 -1.61
C ALA A 151 -12.70 15.12 -0.74
N GLU A 152 -13.98 15.40 -1.09
CA GLU A 152 -14.86 16.28 -0.32
C GLU A 152 -15.29 15.68 1.04
N LEU A 153 -15.45 14.37 1.11
CA LEU A 153 -15.85 13.70 2.35
C LEU A 153 -14.77 13.74 3.42
N GLY A 154 -13.55 14.07 3.03
CA GLY A 154 -12.40 14.30 3.90
C GLY A 154 -12.15 13.16 4.88
N GLY A 155 -10.92 12.71 4.99
CA GLY A 155 -10.53 11.76 5.99
C GLY A 155 -9.86 10.51 5.43
N PRO A 156 -9.32 9.65 6.31
CA PRO A 156 -8.43 8.55 5.94
C PRO A 156 -9.00 7.55 4.94
N ALA A 157 -10.33 7.45 4.85
CA ALA A 157 -10.98 6.46 3.98
C ALA A 157 -10.91 6.83 2.48
N GLY A 158 -11.02 8.13 2.15
CA GLY A 158 -10.90 8.61 0.77
C GLY A 158 -9.47 8.46 0.27
N ASP A 159 -8.52 8.90 1.08
CA ASP A 159 -7.10 8.87 0.78
C ASP A 159 -6.57 7.44 0.63
N VAL A 160 -6.96 6.53 1.54
CA VAL A 160 -6.58 5.10 1.48
C VAL A 160 -7.09 4.44 0.20
N LEU A 161 -8.28 4.81 -0.25
CA LEU A 161 -8.88 4.19 -1.41
C LEU A 161 -8.24 4.67 -2.71
N GLU A 162 -7.97 5.97 -2.85
CA GLU A 162 -7.22 6.52 -3.96
C GLU A 162 -5.80 5.95 -3.99
N GLU A 163 -5.15 5.84 -2.85
CA GLU A 163 -3.82 5.28 -2.72
C GLU A 163 -3.77 3.80 -3.10
N GLN A 164 -4.72 2.98 -2.65
CA GLN A 164 -4.80 1.57 -2.98
C GLN A 164 -4.91 1.35 -4.49
N VAL A 165 -5.67 2.20 -5.15
CA VAL A 165 -5.88 2.18 -6.59
C VAL A 165 -4.60 2.56 -7.35
N GLN A 166 -3.97 3.67 -6.97
CA GLN A 166 -2.77 4.18 -7.65
C GLN A 166 -1.53 3.32 -7.38
N ASN A 167 -1.38 2.74 -6.20
CA ASN A 167 -0.22 1.93 -5.81
C ASN A 167 -0.09 0.61 -6.57
N SER A 168 -1.14 0.14 -7.23
CA SER A 168 -1.08 -1.08 -8.04
C SER A 168 -0.27 -0.93 -9.32
N THR A 169 0.05 0.30 -9.76
CA THR A 169 0.84 0.52 -10.98
C THR A 169 2.33 0.31 -10.75
N PRO A 170 3.08 -0.22 -11.74
CA PRO A 170 4.53 -0.37 -11.62
C PRO A 170 5.26 0.97 -11.54
N GLU A 171 4.69 2.04 -12.11
CA GLU A 171 5.29 3.38 -12.12
C GLU A 171 5.42 3.99 -10.72
N GLN A 172 4.44 3.78 -9.85
CA GLN A 172 4.48 4.30 -8.47
C GLN A 172 5.61 3.66 -7.65
N GLY A 173 5.80 2.34 -7.79
CA GLY A 173 6.92 1.67 -7.14
C GLY A 173 8.28 2.16 -7.63
N LEU A 174 8.41 2.43 -8.94
CA LEU A 174 9.63 3.00 -9.52
C LEU A 174 9.87 4.43 -9.00
N LYS A 175 8.83 5.24 -8.84
CA LYS A 175 8.94 6.58 -8.22
C LYS A 175 9.40 6.47 -6.77
N ALA A 176 8.84 5.54 -6.00
CA ALA A 176 9.25 5.33 -4.62
C ALA A 176 10.72 4.89 -4.51
N LEU A 177 11.18 3.96 -5.36
CA LEU A 177 12.58 3.58 -5.41
C LEU A 177 13.50 4.75 -5.78
N LEU A 178 13.14 5.56 -6.78
CA LEU A 178 13.91 6.74 -7.17
C LEU A 178 13.95 7.82 -6.08
N ALA A 179 13.01 7.80 -5.14
CA ALA A 179 13.02 8.65 -3.96
C ALA A 179 13.91 8.13 -2.83
N ALA A 180 14.21 6.84 -2.81
CA ALA A 180 15.04 6.23 -1.78
C ALA A 180 16.48 6.71 -1.86
N GLY A 181 16.99 7.18 -0.72
CA GLY A 181 18.39 7.66 -0.62
C GLY A 181 19.44 6.54 -0.66
N ASP A 182 19.02 5.27 -0.57
CA ASP A 182 19.86 4.08 -0.48
C ASP A 182 19.63 3.07 -1.64
N VAL A 183 19.05 3.52 -2.74
CA VAL A 183 18.69 2.63 -3.84
C VAL A 183 19.91 1.90 -4.40
N ARG A 184 19.77 0.58 -4.58
CA ARG A 184 20.83 -0.30 -5.07
C ARG A 184 20.31 -1.49 -5.86
N LYS A 185 21.16 -2.06 -6.71
CA LYS A 185 20.96 -3.39 -7.26
C LYS A 185 21.20 -4.42 -6.15
N ALA A 186 20.18 -5.20 -5.82
CA ALA A 186 20.18 -6.14 -4.70
C ALA A 186 20.44 -7.61 -5.11
N GLY A 187 20.66 -7.86 -6.41
CA GLY A 187 20.97 -9.19 -6.92
C GLY A 187 20.14 -9.58 -8.13
N GLN A 188 20.21 -10.86 -8.48
CA GLN A 188 19.39 -11.49 -9.50
C GLN A 188 18.63 -12.66 -8.87
N GLU A 189 17.36 -12.77 -9.21
CA GLU A 189 16.45 -13.79 -8.68
C GLU A 189 15.51 -14.24 -9.80
N ASP A 190 14.99 -15.46 -9.70
CA ASP A 190 13.93 -15.93 -10.57
C ASP A 190 12.56 -15.47 -10.05
N VAL A 191 11.74 -14.95 -10.95
CA VAL A 191 10.35 -14.56 -10.65
C VAL A 191 9.42 -15.38 -11.54
N ARG A 192 8.85 -16.43 -10.97
CA ARG A 192 7.93 -17.34 -11.70
C ARG A 192 8.54 -17.93 -12.98
N GLY A 193 9.79 -18.34 -12.93
CA GLY A 193 10.52 -18.92 -14.07
C GLY A 193 11.19 -17.91 -15.00
N VAL A 194 11.16 -16.62 -14.67
CA VAL A 194 11.79 -15.55 -15.45
C VAL A 194 12.94 -14.91 -14.68
N PRO A 195 14.18 -14.91 -15.20
CA PRO A 195 15.30 -14.23 -14.58
C PRO A 195 15.04 -12.73 -14.44
N ALA A 196 15.31 -12.17 -13.27
CA ALA A 196 15.06 -10.78 -12.98
C ALA A 196 16.18 -10.16 -12.14
N THR A 197 16.46 -8.90 -12.39
CA THR A 197 17.32 -8.07 -11.54
C THR A 197 16.47 -7.40 -10.47
N ARG A 198 16.84 -7.60 -9.20
CA ARG A 198 16.20 -6.95 -8.06
C ARG A 198 16.88 -5.63 -7.76
N TYR A 199 16.07 -4.58 -7.64
CA TYR A 199 16.43 -3.28 -7.09
C TYR A 199 15.71 -3.08 -5.77
N SER A 200 16.40 -2.49 -4.79
CA SER A 200 15.89 -2.29 -3.42
C SER A 200 16.23 -0.90 -2.94
N GLY A 201 15.34 -0.30 -2.17
CA GLY A 201 15.59 0.98 -1.51
C GLY A 201 14.57 1.22 -0.38
N THR A 202 14.96 2.08 0.55
CA THR A 202 14.14 2.46 1.70
C THR A 202 13.83 3.95 1.64
N VAL A 203 12.56 4.29 1.69
CA VAL A 203 12.07 5.65 1.85
C VAL A 203 11.77 5.87 3.32
N ASP A 204 12.45 6.81 3.93
CA ASP A 204 12.15 7.30 5.27
C ASP A 204 11.58 8.72 5.14
N LEU A 205 10.36 8.93 5.62
CA LEU A 205 9.64 10.20 5.44
C LEU A 205 10.38 11.37 6.10
N ALA A 206 11.03 11.13 7.25
CA ALA A 206 11.77 12.16 7.97
C ALA A 206 13.08 12.55 7.27
N GLU A 207 13.71 11.59 6.59
CA GLU A 207 14.96 11.78 5.86
C GLU A 207 14.78 12.16 4.39
N LEU A 208 13.55 12.15 3.88
CA LEU A 208 13.25 12.38 2.48
C LEU A 208 13.48 13.84 2.09
N THR A 209 14.58 14.11 1.41
CA THR A 209 14.99 15.45 0.94
C THR A 209 15.37 15.43 -0.54
N GLY A 210 15.38 16.60 -1.18
CA GLY A 210 15.81 16.71 -2.58
C GLY A 210 17.29 16.34 -2.80
N ARG A 211 18.10 16.25 -1.75
CA ARG A 211 19.52 15.88 -1.86
C ARG A 211 19.74 14.39 -1.99
N ASN A 212 18.87 13.57 -1.41
CA ASN A 212 18.97 12.11 -1.39
C ASN A 212 17.90 11.42 -2.23
N SER A 213 17.23 12.17 -3.12
CA SER A 213 16.19 11.66 -4.01
C SER A 213 16.52 12.01 -5.46
N ALA A 214 16.25 11.10 -6.38
CA ALA A 214 16.32 11.35 -7.81
C ALA A 214 15.02 11.93 -8.41
N LEU A 215 14.07 12.32 -7.57
CA LEU A 215 12.81 12.98 -7.95
C LEU A 215 12.99 14.50 -8.01
N ASP A 216 12.22 15.16 -8.86
CA ASP A 216 12.09 16.61 -8.82
C ASP A 216 11.28 17.09 -7.57
N ALA A 217 11.30 18.40 -7.31
CA ALA A 217 10.68 18.96 -6.11
C ALA A 217 9.17 18.70 -6.02
N GLY A 218 8.46 18.74 -7.14
CA GLY A 218 7.02 18.48 -7.19
C GLY A 218 6.68 17.02 -6.91
N GLN A 219 7.42 16.10 -7.54
CA GLN A 219 7.28 14.66 -7.32
C GLN A 219 7.61 14.28 -5.87
N LEU A 220 8.62 14.92 -5.29
CA LEU A 220 9.01 14.70 -3.91
C LEU A 220 7.94 15.19 -2.92
N ALA A 221 7.36 16.37 -3.16
CA ALA A 221 6.28 16.91 -2.35
C ALA A 221 5.04 16.00 -2.38
N ALA A 222 4.62 15.57 -3.57
CA ALA A 222 3.50 14.65 -3.74
C ALA A 222 3.73 13.30 -3.04
N LEU A 223 4.96 12.75 -3.11
CA LEU A 223 5.29 11.52 -2.40
C LEU A 223 5.22 11.69 -0.88
N LYS A 224 5.74 12.82 -0.35
CA LYS A 224 5.68 13.12 1.08
C LYS A 224 4.26 13.25 1.58
N GLU A 225 3.43 13.99 0.86
CA GLU A 225 2.01 14.17 1.18
C GLU A 225 1.30 12.82 1.22
N ARG A 226 1.50 11.98 0.20
CA ARG A 226 0.93 10.64 0.13
C ARG A 226 1.35 9.74 1.31
N LEU A 227 2.65 9.64 1.60
CA LEU A 227 3.16 8.81 2.70
C LEU A 227 2.63 9.32 4.06
N SER A 228 2.56 10.64 4.22
CA SER A 228 2.03 11.26 5.43
C SER A 228 0.53 10.98 5.60
N ALA A 229 -0.27 11.11 4.55
CA ALA A 229 -1.70 10.81 4.56
C ALA A 229 -1.97 9.33 4.90
N ALA A 230 -1.16 8.42 4.36
CA ALA A 230 -1.22 6.99 4.67
C ALA A 230 -0.64 6.62 6.06
N GLY A 231 -0.10 7.59 6.80
CA GLY A 231 0.58 7.34 8.08
C GLY A 231 1.85 6.50 7.95
N VAL A 232 2.45 6.44 6.74
CA VAL A 232 3.67 5.68 6.46
C VAL A 232 4.87 6.50 6.87
N THR A 233 5.61 6.05 7.87
CA THR A 233 6.84 6.70 8.34
C THR A 233 8.07 6.17 7.62
N ARG A 234 8.08 4.88 7.30
CA ARG A 234 9.17 4.20 6.62
C ARG A 234 8.63 3.10 5.71
N GLN A 235 9.18 3.02 4.50
CA GLN A 235 8.77 2.04 3.50
C GLN A 235 9.99 1.49 2.76
N THR A 236 10.12 0.18 2.72
CA THR A 236 11.08 -0.52 1.86
C THR A 236 10.36 -1.00 0.60
N VAL A 237 10.93 -0.69 -0.56
CA VAL A 237 10.42 -1.08 -1.87
C VAL A 237 11.45 -1.95 -2.56
N ASP A 238 11.02 -3.10 -3.05
CA ASP A 238 11.81 -3.97 -3.93
C ASP A 238 11.08 -4.12 -5.27
N ILE A 239 11.81 -4.01 -6.37
CA ILE A 239 11.27 -4.25 -7.71
C ILE A 239 12.18 -5.23 -8.44
N TRP A 240 11.59 -6.26 -9.02
CA TRP A 240 12.26 -7.23 -9.90
C TRP A 240 11.94 -6.88 -11.35
N VAL A 241 12.98 -6.73 -12.15
CA VAL A 241 12.88 -6.28 -13.53
C VAL A 241 13.44 -7.37 -14.44
N GLY A 242 12.66 -7.79 -15.42
CA GLY A 242 13.05 -8.76 -16.43
C GLY A 242 14.10 -8.21 -17.40
N GLU A 243 14.65 -9.08 -18.24
CA GLU A 243 15.63 -8.71 -19.27
C GLU A 243 15.05 -7.74 -20.30
N ASP A 244 13.74 -7.78 -20.51
CA ASP A 244 13.00 -6.84 -21.33
C ASP A 244 12.90 -5.44 -20.73
N GLY A 245 13.39 -5.21 -19.52
CA GLY A 245 13.36 -3.94 -18.79
C GLY A 245 11.98 -3.56 -18.24
N LEU A 246 11.06 -4.51 -18.09
CA LEU A 246 9.76 -4.31 -17.46
C LEU A 246 9.73 -4.94 -16.07
N PRO A 247 9.04 -4.32 -15.09
CA PRO A 247 8.84 -4.89 -13.76
C PRO A 247 8.03 -6.20 -13.83
N LEU A 248 8.51 -7.26 -13.21
CA LEU A 248 7.81 -8.54 -13.07
C LEU A 248 7.12 -8.67 -11.71
N LYS A 249 7.72 -8.06 -10.69
CA LYS A 249 7.24 -8.11 -9.32
C LYS A 249 7.63 -6.83 -8.59
N LYS A 250 6.75 -6.39 -7.70
CA LYS A 250 7.01 -5.32 -6.72
C LYS A 250 6.65 -5.85 -5.34
N THR A 251 7.45 -5.54 -4.33
CA THR A 251 7.06 -5.67 -2.92
C THR A 251 7.25 -4.35 -2.20
N GLU A 252 6.33 -4.05 -1.34
CA GLU A 252 6.37 -2.89 -0.43
C GLU A 252 6.12 -3.38 0.98
N ARG A 253 6.93 -2.92 1.92
CA ARG A 253 6.79 -3.20 3.35
C ARG A 253 7.07 -1.94 4.11
N GLY A 254 6.27 -1.67 5.12
CA GLY A 254 6.46 -0.48 5.92
C GLY A 254 5.71 -0.52 7.23
N GLU A 255 5.84 0.58 7.95
CA GLU A 255 5.20 0.83 9.22
C GLU A 255 4.25 2.01 9.09
N THR A 256 3.06 1.85 9.63
CA THR A 256 2.04 2.89 9.72
C THR A 256 1.64 3.07 11.19
N ALA A 257 0.89 4.11 11.49
CA ALA A 257 0.31 4.30 12.83
C ALA A 257 -0.64 3.13 13.25
N ALA A 258 -1.20 2.40 12.27
CA ALA A 258 -2.08 1.25 12.49
C ALA A 258 -1.34 -0.10 12.52
N GLY A 259 -0.02 -0.12 12.42
CA GLY A 259 0.81 -1.33 12.38
C GLY A 259 1.60 -1.47 11.09
N THR A 260 2.14 -2.68 10.87
CA THR A 260 2.91 -2.97 9.66
C THR A 260 2.00 -3.21 8.47
N PHE A 261 2.48 -2.83 7.29
CA PHE A 261 1.85 -3.24 6.04
C PHE A 261 2.83 -4.00 5.15
N SER A 262 2.32 -4.90 4.34
CA SER A 262 3.05 -5.54 3.27
C SER A 262 2.18 -5.66 2.02
N SER A 263 2.78 -5.45 0.86
CA SER A 263 2.13 -5.64 -0.44
C SER A 263 3.09 -6.34 -1.39
N THR A 264 2.56 -7.29 -2.15
CA THR A 264 3.29 -7.95 -3.25
C THR A 264 2.40 -7.90 -4.49
N VAL A 265 2.92 -7.40 -5.59
CA VAL A 265 2.22 -7.36 -6.88
C VAL A 265 3.12 -7.98 -7.95
N PHE A 266 2.57 -8.91 -8.71
CA PHE A 266 3.16 -9.47 -9.92
C PHE A 266 2.51 -8.83 -11.14
N TYR A 267 3.32 -8.59 -12.16
CA TYR A 267 2.89 -8.01 -13.43
C TYR A 267 3.18 -8.99 -14.56
N SER A 268 2.21 -9.16 -15.45
CA SER A 268 2.33 -9.96 -16.66
C SER A 268 1.50 -9.37 -17.80
N ASP A 269 1.59 -9.94 -18.97
CA ASP A 269 0.78 -9.58 -20.14
C ASP A 269 0.75 -8.06 -20.38
N TYR A 270 1.90 -7.44 -20.36
CA TYR A 270 2.06 -6.01 -20.64
C TYR A 270 1.50 -5.65 -22.03
N GLY A 271 0.79 -4.54 -22.11
CA GLY A 271 0.14 -4.10 -23.34
C GLY A 271 -1.23 -4.76 -23.58
N THR A 272 -1.72 -5.56 -22.64
CA THR A 272 -3.07 -6.16 -22.76
C THR A 272 -4.14 -5.09 -22.90
N GLU A 273 -5.18 -5.34 -23.69
CA GLU A 273 -6.31 -4.42 -23.83
C GLU A 273 -7.05 -4.28 -22.50
N VAL A 274 -7.30 -3.05 -22.08
CA VAL A 274 -8.11 -2.73 -20.91
C VAL A 274 -9.38 -2.01 -21.35
N SER A 275 -10.50 -2.73 -21.30
CA SER A 275 -11.82 -2.20 -21.63
C SER A 275 -12.71 -2.27 -20.38
N VAL A 276 -13.05 -1.10 -19.84
CA VAL A 276 -13.88 -0.99 -18.64
C VAL A 276 -15.14 -0.22 -18.97
N ARG A 277 -16.29 -0.78 -18.61
CA ARG A 277 -17.59 -0.15 -18.81
C ARG A 277 -18.26 0.13 -17.47
N ARG A 278 -18.97 1.25 -17.39
CA ARG A 278 -19.83 1.54 -16.25
C ARG A 278 -20.84 0.41 -16.05
N PRO A 279 -21.13 -0.01 -14.81
CA PRO A 279 -22.25 -0.90 -14.54
C PRO A 279 -23.59 -0.27 -14.98
N PRO A 280 -24.66 -1.06 -15.11
CA PRO A 280 -25.98 -0.52 -15.40
C PRO A 280 -26.43 0.48 -14.34
N ALA A 281 -26.90 1.66 -14.74
CA ALA A 281 -27.34 2.69 -13.81
C ALA A 281 -28.48 2.23 -12.89
N ALA A 282 -29.35 1.35 -13.40
CA ALA A 282 -30.45 0.77 -12.61
C ALA A 282 -29.94 -0.12 -11.45
N ASP A 283 -28.74 -0.70 -11.58
CA ASP A 283 -28.10 -1.58 -10.59
C ASP A 283 -26.99 -0.86 -9.79
N THR A 284 -26.92 0.46 -9.90
CA THR A 284 -25.86 1.28 -9.28
C THR A 284 -26.47 2.30 -8.34
N VAL A 285 -25.88 2.44 -7.15
CA VAL A 285 -26.15 3.51 -6.18
C VAL A 285 -24.90 4.34 -5.96
N ASP A 286 -25.07 5.64 -5.80
CA ASP A 286 -23.99 6.55 -5.44
C ASP A 286 -23.64 6.44 -3.95
N PHE A 287 -22.35 6.44 -3.62
CA PHE A 287 -21.90 6.36 -2.23
C PHE A 287 -22.41 7.53 -1.37
N LYS A 288 -22.46 8.75 -1.93
CA LYS A 288 -23.06 9.91 -1.23
C LYS A 288 -24.52 9.69 -0.88
N GLU A 289 -25.26 8.99 -1.74
CA GLU A 289 -26.66 8.66 -1.49
C GLU A 289 -26.78 7.69 -0.31
N ILE A 290 -25.95 6.68 -0.23
CA ILE A 290 -25.90 5.75 0.91
C ILE A 290 -25.62 6.52 2.21
N LEU A 291 -24.65 7.45 2.20
CA LEU A 291 -24.34 8.26 3.37
C LEU A 291 -25.51 9.14 3.80
N ARG A 292 -26.23 9.78 2.86
CA ARG A 292 -27.41 10.59 3.16
C ARG A 292 -28.53 9.74 3.76
N GLN A 293 -28.80 8.57 3.22
CA GLN A 293 -29.82 7.65 3.73
C GLN A 293 -29.50 7.20 5.16
N ARG A 294 -28.24 6.90 5.46
CA ARG A 294 -27.79 6.54 6.82
C ARG A 294 -27.90 7.72 7.80
N ALA A 295 -27.57 8.92 7.36
CA ALA A 295 -27.69 10.14 8.18
C ALA A 295 -29.15 10.53 8.47
N ALA A 296 -30.09 10.20 7.59
CA ALA A 296 -31.51 10.46 7.76
C ALA A 296 -32.20 9.51 8.79
N GLY A 297 -31.50 8.44 9.20
CA GLY A 297 -32.08 7.44 10.11
C GLY A 297 -33.07 6.49 9.42
N PRO A 298 -33.48 5.41 10.07
CA PRO A 298 -34.54 4.55 9.56
C PRO A 298 -35.86 5.32 9.60
N SER A 299 -36.50 5.46 8.45
CA SER A 299 -37.85 5.99 8.29
C SER A 299 -38.89 5.00 8.78
#